data_3436d9096474cc4d24382d46f4136a4d
#
_entry.id   3436d9096474cc4d24382d46f4136a4d
#
_cell.length_a   1.000
_cell.length_b   1.000
_cell.length_c   1.000
_cell.angle_alpha   90.00
_cell.angle_beta   90.00
_cell.angle_gamma   90.00
#
_symmetry.space_group_name_H-M   'P 1'
#
loop_
_entity.id
_entity.type
_entity.pdbx_description
1 polymer ?
#
loop_
_entity_poly.entity_id
_entity_poly.type
_entity_poly.pdbx_seq_one_letter_code
_entity_poly.pdbx_strand_id
1 'polypeptide(L)'
;MQALTETDVEILEETVVTDIKKLIIYNDDVNTFDWVIDTLIEVCGHTSEQAEQCTIIIHYKGKCSVKEGAFDELTGMRNEICRRGISAEIH
;
A
#
# COMPACT_ATOMS: atom_id res chain seq x y z
N MET A 1 38.26 -12.88 -0.60
CA MET A 1 38.01 -11.64 -1.31
C MET A 1 36.60 -11.54 -1.85
N GLN A 2 36.21 -12.50 -2.60
CA GLN A 2 34.83 -12.51 -3.14
C GLN A 2 33.80 -12.60 -2.04
N ALA A 3 34.08 -13.37 -1.02
CA ALA A 3 33.17 -13.52 0.11
C ALA A 3 32.92 -12.18 0.82
N LEU A 4 33.92 -11.36 0.92
CA LEU A 4 33.78 -10.04 1.52
C LEU A 4 32.89 -9.12 0.70
N THR A 5 33.08 -9.15 -0.62
CA THR A 5 32.28 -8.34 -1.53
C THR A 5 30.81 -8.77 -1.49
N GLU A 6 30.57 -10.06 -1.48
CA GLU A 6 29.23 -10.59 -1.41
C GLU A 6 28.53 -10.20 -0.11
N THR A 7 29.28 -10.26 0.99
CA THR A 7 28.75 -9.88 2.29
C THR A 7 28.34 -8.42 2.33
N ASP A 8 29.13 -7.56 1.73
CA ASP A 8 28.82 -6.13 1.68
C ASP A 8 27.52 -5.88 0.90
N VAL A 9 27.38 -6.55 -0.22
CA VAL A 9 26.17 -6.41 -1.04
C VAL A 9 24.94 -6.92 -0.29
N GLU A 10 25.05 -8.03 0.38
CA GLU A 10 23.96 -8.59 1.16
C GLU A 10 23.52 -7.65 2.27
N ILE A 11 24.46 -7.05 2.97
CA ILE A 11 24.15 -6.11 4.03
C ILE A 11 23.39 -4.91 3.50
N LEU A 12 23.78 -4.39 2.36
CA LEU A 12 23.10 -3.27 1.74
C LEU A 12 21.67 -3.64 1.33
N GLU A 13 21.48 -4.82 0.78
CA GLU A 13 20.17 -5.29 0.40
C GLU A 13 19.25 -5.44 1.61
N GLU A 14 19.76 -6.01 2.67
CA GLU A 14 19.00 -6.16 3.90
C GLU A 14 18.57 -4.81 4.46
N THR A 15 19.45 -3.83 4.44
CA THR A 15 19.15 -2.50 4.93
C THR A 15 17.99 -1.87 4.15
N VAL A 16 17.99 -2.05 2.82
CA VAL A 16 16.93 -1.52 1.98
C VAL A 16 15.61 -2.23 2.23
N VAL A 17 15.64 -3.55 2.39
CA VAL A 17 14.43 -4.37 2.54
C VAL A 17 13.76 -4.17 3.89
N THR A 18 14.50 -3.80 4.93
CA THR A 18 13.92 -3.66 6.28
C THR A 18 12.96 -2.49 6.44
N ASP A 19 12.88 -1.59 5.46
CA ASP A 19 12.03 -0.41 5.54
C ASP A 19 10.73 -0.52 4.75
N ILE A 20 10.29 -1.73 4.48
CA ILE A 20 9.03 -1.93 3.77
C ILE A 20 7.86 -1.73 4.72
N LYS A 21 6.96 -0.85 4.31
CA LYS A 21 5.73 -0.52 5.05
C LYS A 21 4.51 -0.95 4.26
N LYS A 22 3.36 -0.87 4.91
CA LYS A 22 2.08 -1.24 4.30
C LYS A 22 1.12 -0.07 4.35
N LEU A 23 0.47 0.18 3.24
CA LEU A 23 -0.60 1.17 3.16
C LEU A 23 -1.92 0.45 3.38
N ILE A 24 -2.63 0.82 4.43
CA ILE A 24 -3.85 0.14 4.85
C ILE A 24 -5.03 1.09 4.68
N ILE A 25 -6.08 0.60 4.04
CA ILE A 25 -7.34 1.33 3.90
C ILE A 25 -8.35 0.71 4.86
N TYR A 26 -9.10 1.58 5.51
CA TYR A 26 -10.13 1.20 6.49
C TYR A 26 -11.52 1.41 5.90
N ASN A 27 -12.43 0.53 6.28
CA ASN A 27 -13.82 0.66 5.87
C ASN A 27 -14.48 1.86 6.54
N ASP A 28 -15.43 2.45 5.82
CA ASP A 28 -16.32 3.47 6.38
C ASP A 28 -17.71 3.31 5.74
N ASP A 29 -18.69 4.09 6.22
CA ASP A 29 -20.07 4.00 5.75
C ASP A 29 -20.40 5.05 4.68
N VAL A 30 -19.42 5.83 4.25
CA VAL A 30 -19.64 6.97 3.37
C VAL A 30 -19.25 6.68 1.93
N ASN A 31 -18.12 5.99 1.73
CA ASN A 31 -17.56 5.77 0.40
C ASN A 31 -18.20 4.57 -0.29
N THR A 32 -18.56 4.75 -1.56
CA THR A 32 -19.13 3.65 -2.37
C THR A 32 -18.02 2.70 -2.79
N PHE A 33 -18.41 1.48 -3.15
CA PHE A 33 -17.50 0.49 -3.74
C PHE A 33 -16.77 1.05 -4.94
N ASP A 34 -17.52 1.65 -5.86
CA ASP A 34 -16.96 2.17 -7.10
C ASP A 34 -15.91 3.26 -6.83
N TRP A 35 -16.17 4.13 -5.88
CA TRP A 35 -15.23 5.18 -5.53
C TRP A 35 -13.92 4.62 -4.96
N VAL A 36 -14.02 3.60 -4.10
CA VAL A 36 -12.82 2.96 -3.55
C VAL A 36 -12.06 2.23 -4.65
N ILE A 37 -12.75 1.50 -5.52
CA ILE A 37 -12.14 0.81 -6.65
C ILE A 37 -11.39 1.79 -7.55
N ASP A 38 -12.06 2.87 -7.94
CA ASP A 38 -11.44 3.88 -8.81
C ASP A 38 -10.20 4.49 -8.15
N THR A 39 -10.28 4.77 -6.86
CA THR A 39 -9.16 5.32 -6.11
C THR A 39 -7.97 4.36 -6.09
N LEU A 40 -8.21 3.08 -5.87
CA LEU A 40 -7.13 2.09 -5.86
C LEU A 40 -6.47 1.96 -7.22
N ILE A 41 -7.25 2.03 -8.28
CA ILE A 41 -6.71 1.97 -9.64
C ILE A 41 -5.87 3.22 -9.93
N GLU A 42 -6.40 4.38 -9.65
CA GLU A 42 -5.78 5.65 -10.02
C GLU A 42 -4.59 6.00 -9.14
N VAL A 43 -4.67 5.73 -7.86
CA VAL A 43 -3.62 6.14 -6.91
C VAL A 43 -2.59 5.04 -6.70
N CYS A 44 -3.03 3.80 -6.53
CA CYS A 44 -2.15 2.69 -6.19
C CYS A 44 -1.72 1.86 -7.40
N GLY A 45 -2.25 2.15 -8.58
CA GLY A 45 -1.89 1.41 -9.79
C GLY A 45 -2.43 -0.01 -9.83
N HIS A 46 -3.51 -0.28 -9.11
CA HIS A 46 -4.15 -1.59 -9.13
C HIS A 46 -4.77 -1.88 -10.48
N THR A 47 -4.79 -3.17 -10.87
CA THR A 47 -5.69 -3.60 -11.93
C THR A 47 -7.12 -3.54 -11.40
N SER A 48 -8.11 -3.58 -12.29
CA SER A 48 -9.51 -3.60 -11.89
C SER A 48 -9.79 -4.75 -10.93
N GLU A 49 -9.22 -5.92 -11.21
CA GLU A 49 -9.43 -7.10 -10.39
C GLU A 49 -8.81 -6.98 -9.01
N GLN A 50 -7.59 -6.45 -8.92
CA GLN A 50 -6.95 -6.19 -7.63
C GLN A 50 -7.76 -5.21 -6.80
N ALA A 51 -8.18 -4.10 -7.41
CA ALA A 51 -8.94 -3.07 -6.73
C ALA A 51 -10.27 -3.62 -6.21
N GLU A 52 -10.95 -4.43 -7.02
CA GLU A 52 -12.20 -5.04 -6.61
C GLU A 52 -12.01 -5.98 -5.42
N GLN A 53 -10.99 -6.84 -5.48
CA GLN A 53 -10.69 -7.77 -4.39
C GLN A 53 -10.36 -7.03 -3.09
N CYS A 54 -9.53 -6.00 -3.17
CA CYS A 54 -9.20 -5.21 -1.99
C CYS A 54 -10.43 -4.52 -1.41
N THR A 55 -11.28 -3.99 -2.28
CA THR A 55 -12.50 -3.30 -1.84
C THR A 55 -13.45 -4.27 -1.12
N ILE A 56 -13.58 -5.49 -1.62
CA ILE A 56 -14.38 -6.52 -0.96
C ILE A 56 -13.81 -6.82 0.43
N ILE A 57 -12.49 -6.99 0.52
CA ILE A 57 -11.85 -7.28 1.81
C ILE A 57 -12.05 -6.12 2.79
N ILE A 58 -11.91 -4.89 2.34
CA ILE A 58 -12.14 -3.70 3.18
C ILE A 58 -13.57 -3.74 3.73
N HIS A 59 -14.54 -4.03 2.88
CA HIS A 59 -15.93 -4.05 3.29
C HIS A 59 -16.23 -5.14 4.32
N TYR A 60 -15.74 -6.34 4.09
CA TYR A 60 -16.08 -7.48 4.95
C TYR A 60 -15.20 -7.63 6.17
N LYS A 61 -13.93 -7.25 6.08
CA LYS A 61 -12.99 -7.41 7.18
C LYS A 61 -12.65 -6.10 7.89
N GLY A 62 -13.10 -4.99 7.35
CA GLY A 62 -12.91 -3.68 7.96
C GLY A 62 -11.64 -2.95 7.53
N LYS A 63 -10.68 -3.65 6.93
CA LYS A 63 -9.45 -3.03 6.43
C LYS A 63 -8.73 -3.98 5.48
N CYS A 64 -7.83 -3.41 4.69
CA CYS A 64 -7.00 -4.19 3.77
C CYS A 64 -5.69 -3.46 3.50
N SER A 65 -4.59 -4.21 3.46
CA SER A 65 -3.31 -3.67 2.98
C SER A 65 -3.37 -3.64 1.44
N VAL A 66 -3.28 -2.45 0.87
CA VAL A 66 -3.48 -2.27 -0.59
C VAL A 66 -2.16 -2.06 -1.34
N LYS A 67 -1.09 -1.71 -0.64
CA LYS A 67 0.20 -1.46 -1.27
C LYS A 67 1.30 -1.65 -0.25
N GLU A 68 2.47 -2.10 -0.72
CA GLU A 68 3.67 -2.19 0.12
C GLU A 68 4.77 -1.41 -0.55
N GLY A 69 5.65 -0.82 0.26
CA GLY A 69 6.78 -0.06 -0.25
C GLY A 69 7.43 0.77 0.84
N ALA A 70 8.34 1.63 0.44
CA ALA A 70 9.00 2.54 1.36
C ALA A 70 8.02 3.59 1.86
N PHE A 71 8.26 4.08 3.06
CA PHE A 71 7.40 5.08 3.68
C PHE A 71 7.18 6.29 2.76
N ASP A 72 8.25 6.77 2.14
CA ASP A 72 8.17 7.95 1.27
C ASP A 72 7.26 7.71 0.07
N GLU A 73 7.32 6.52 -0.51
CA GLU A 73 6.45 6.16 -1.63
C GLU A 73 4.99 6.11 -1.21
N LEU A 74 4.73 5.52 -0.06
CA LEU A 74 3.37 5.32 0.42
C LEU A 74 2.75 6.61 0.94
N THR A 75 3.55 7.56 1.40
CA THR A 75 3.05 8.83 1.93
C THR A 75 2.25 9.61 0.90
N GLY A 76 2.75 9.70 -0.32
CA GLY A 76 2.04 10.38 -1.40
C GLY A 76 0.70 9.72 -1.70
N MET A 77 0.69 8.40 -1.77
CA MET A 77 -0.53 7.63 -2.00
C MET A 77 -1.53 7.82 -0.86
N ARG A 78 -1.05 7.69 0.39
CA ARG A 78 -1.88 7.87 1.56
C ARG A 78 -2.53 9.25 1.57
N ASN A 79 -1.77 10.29 1.29
CA ASN A 79 -2.28 11.65 1.29
C ASN A 79 -3.36 11.85 0.24
N GLU A 80 -3.18 11.29 -0.94
CA GLU A 80 -4.19 11.40 -2.00
C GLU A 80 -5.44 10.62 -1.66
N ILE A 81 -5.31 9.44 -1.10
CA ILE A 81 -6.45 8.63 -0.68
C ILE A 81 -7.24 9.36 0.39
N CYS A 82 -6.56 9.93 1.38
CA CYS A 82 -7.22 10.69 2.45
C CYS A 82 -7.88 11.96 1.89
N ARG A 83 -7.26 12.60 0.90
CA ARG A 83 -7.85 13.78 0.25
C ARG A 83 -9.17 13.40 -0.44
N ARG A 84 -9.28 12.19 -0.92
CA ARG A 84 -10.52 11.68 -1.55
C ARG A 84 -11.58 11.24 -0.54
N GLY A 85 -11.31 11.41 0.74
CA GLY A 85 -12.27 11.10 1.80
C GLY A 85 -12.24 9.67 2.29
N ILE A 86 -11.20 8.93 1.98
CA ILE A 86 -11.05 7.53 2.39
C ILE A 86 -10.00 7.46 3.49
N SER A 87 -10.26 6.70 4.54
CA SER A 87 -9.33 6.55 5.67
C SER A 87 -8.19 5.61 5.30
N ALA A 88 -6.96 6.08 5.43
CA ALA A 88 -5.78 5.29 5.12
C ALA A 88 -4.64 5.62 6.07
N GLU A 89 -3.84 4.60 6.43
CA GLU A 89 -2.69 4.74 7.31
C GLU A 89 -1.54 3.89 6.81
N ILE A 90 -0.33 4.28 7.17
CA ILE A 90 0.88 3.52 6.86
C ILE A 90 1.37 2.81 8.12
N HIS A 91 1.59 1.52 8.00
CA HIS A 91 2.08 0.69 9.11
C HIS A 91 3.36 -0.05 8.76
#